data_1d67ea34fbda308b10d356b469d70a2d
#
_entry.id   1d67ea34fbda308b10d356b469d70a2d
#
_cell.length_a   1.000
_cell.length_b   1.000
_cell.length_c   1.000
_cell.angle_alpha   90.00
_cell.angle_beta   90.00
_cell.angle_gamma   90.00
#
_symmetry.space_group_name_H-M   'P 1'
#
loop_
_entity.id
_entity.type
_entity.pdbx_description
1 polymer ?
#
loop_
_entity_poly.entity_id
_entity_poly.type
_entity_poly.pdbx_seq_one_letter_code
_entity_poly.pdbx_strand_id
1 'polypeptide(L)'
;YEANYVESFRVYLISVNHSGFNFLTDSRKEIYSVYRAYLQFFINIGMLDYPDDVKKKAFRYVKFNNEVHIFTKDKKGINITFIVAQFLLLFTEGKYRLANEKIDSVKSYTKKHLRADETYRSNCFLKMLVKLVECDFHRAATLRKTKTLYEKLQNHPPNAKRLRSDVEVVPYEHLWEMILDRIDNRFRGGLKKKVSKKGVEKKTS
;
A
#
# COMPACT_ATOMS: atom_id res chain seq x y z
N TYR A 1 -15.53 1.06 -12.27
CA TYR A 1 -15.04 0.84 -10.90
C TYR A 1 -15.08 2.17 -10.17
N GLU A 2 -16.22 2.50 -9.60
CA GLU A 2 -16.29 3.61 -8.66
C GLU A 2 -15.68 3.14 -7.35
N ALA A 3 -14.47 3.62 -7.06
CA ALA A 3 -13.78 3.31 -5.81
C ALA A 3 -14.42 4.09 -4.66
N ASN A 4 -15.54 3.58 -4.15
CA ASN A 4 -16.20 4.16 -2.99
C ASN A 4 -15.52 3.68 -1.70
N TYR A 5 -14.40 4.32 -1.36
CA TYR A 5 -13.62 3.96 -0.16
C TYR A 5 -14.37 4.23 1.14
N VAL A 6 -15.26 5.22 1.16
CA VAL A 6 -16.10 5.56 2.33
C VAL A 6 -17.07 4.41 2.62
N GLU A 7 -17.76 3.92 1.59
CA GLU A 7 -18.68 2.80 1.75
C GLU A 7 -17.93 1.49 2.09
N SER A 8 -16.77 1.27 1.47
CA SER A 8 -15.91 0.15 1.82
C SER A 8 -15.51 0.16 3.30
N PHE A 9 -15.25 1.36 3.86
CA PHE A 9 -14.93 1.49 5.27
C PHE A 9 -16.15 1.22 6.17
N ARG A 10 -17.32 1.70 5.80
CA ARG A 10 -18.56 1.40 6.52
C ARG A 10 -18.84 -0.10 6.55
N VAL A 11 -18.79 -0.77 5.41
CA VAL A 11 -18.98 -2.22 5.30
C VAL A 11 -17.95 -2.97 6.14
N TYR A 12 -16.69 -2.55 6.12
CA TYR A 12 -15.66 -3.10 6.99
C TYR A 12 -16.05 -2.99 8.47
N LEU A 13 -16.46 -1.80 8.92
CA LEU A 13 -16.82 -1.56 10.31
C LEU A 13 -18.04 -2.39 10.74
N ILE A 14 -19.07 -2.48 9.89
CA ILE A 14 -20.24 -3.34 10.13
C ILE A 14 -19.78 -4.80 10.31
N SER A 15 -18.90 -5.26 9.41
CA SER A 15 -18.45 -6.66 9.43
C SER A 15 -17.66 -7.00 10.69
N VAL A 16 -16.71 -6.14 11.10
CA VAL A 16 -15.86 -6.44 12.28
C VAL A 16 -16.56 -6.24 13.63
N ASN A 17 -17.66 -5.48 13.65
CA ASN A 17 -18.47 -5.27 14.84
C ASN A 17 -19.65 -6.27 14.94
N HIS A 18 -19.90 -7.05 13.89
CA HIS A 18 -20.92 -8.07 13.91
C HIS A 18 -20.55 -9.19 14.87
N SER A 19 -21.53 -9.70 15.65
CA SER A 19 -21.30 -10.77 16.64
C SER A 19 -20.68 -12.03 16.03
N GLY A 20 -21.07 -12.37 14.78
CA GLY A 20 -20.53 -13.48 14.01
C GLY A 20 -19.04 -13.37 13.65
N PHE A 21 -18.44 -12.16 13.76
CA PHE A 21 -17.01 -11.97 13.45
C PHE A 21 -16.10 -12.81 14.35
N ASN A 22 -16.48 -12.99 15.62
CA ASN A 22 -15.68 -13.77 16.57
C ASN A 22 -15.62 -15.26 16.21
N PHE A 23 -16.60 -15.78 15.48
CA PHE A 23 -16.65 -17.17 15.02
C PHE A 23 -15.92 -17.41 13.70
N LEU A 24 -15.36 -16.36 13.06
CA LEU A 24 -14.54 -16.53 11.87
C LEU A 24 -13.25 -17.26 12.22
N THR A 25 -12.78 -18.08 11.28
CA THR A 25 -11.44 -18.69 11.37
C THR A 25 -10.36 -17.62 11.40
N ASP A 26 -9.21 -17.93 12.00
CA ASP A 26 -8.08 -17.00 12.08
C ASP A 26 -7.65 -16.52 10.68
N SER A 27 -7.61 -17.42 9.70
CA SER A 27 -7.32 -17.05 8.31
C SER A 27 -8.27 -15.99 7.73
N ARG A 28 -9.54 -16.01 8.11
CA ARG A 28 -10.49 -14.99 7.67
C ARG A 28 -10.31 -13.67 8.42
N LYS A 29 -10.06 -13.72 9.72
CA LYS A 29 -9.75 -12.54 10.53
C LYS A 29 -8.50 -11.82 10.03
N GLU A 30 -7.51 -12.57 9.59
CA GLU A 30 -6.29 -12.04 8.99
C GLU A 30 -6.57 -11.26 7.70
N ILE A 31 -7.47 -11.74 6.82
CA ILE A 31 -7.89 -10.97 5.63
C ILE A 31 -8.46 -9.60 6.04
N TYR A 32 -9.27 -9.56 7.09
CA TYR A 32 -9.79 -8.30 7.62
C TYR A 32 -8.67 -7.39 8.18
N SER A 33 -7.62 -7.96 8.76
CA SER A 33 -6.43 -7.18 9.17
C SER A 33 -5.74 -6.55 7.98
N VAL A 34 -5.65 -7.25 6.84
CA VAL A 34 -5.11 -6.70 5.59
C VAL A 34 -6.01 -5.59 5.06
N TYR A 35 -7.34 -5.79 5.00
CA TYR A 35 -8.26 -4.72 4.58
C TYR A 35 -8.14 -3.49 5.49
N ARG A 36 -7.98 -3.69 6.80
CA ARG A 36 -7.74 -2.58 7.74
C ARG A 36 -6.47 -1.81 7.42
N ALA A 37 -5.43 -2.49 6.96
CA ALA A 37 -4.18 -1.85 6.55
C ALA A 37 -4.34 -0.98 5.30
N TYR A 38 -5.10 -1.44 4.29
CA TYR A 38 -5.44 -0.61 3.12
C TYR A 38 -6.30 0.61 3.50
N LEU A 39 -7.31 0.43 4.35
CA LEU A 39 -8.11 1.55 4.85
C LEU A 39 -7.26 2.56 5.62
N GLN A 40 -6.30 2.08 6.43
CA GLN A 40 -5.34 2.96 7.11
C GLN A 40 -4.44 3.71 6.13
N PHE A 41 -4.03 3.07 5.04
CA PHE A 41 -3.30 3.76 3.97
C PHE A 41 -4.11 4.92 3.41
N PHE A 42 -5.40 4.73 3.06
CA PHE A 42 -6.27 5.80 2.55
C PHE A 42 -6.46 6.93 3.55
N ILE A 43 -6.57 6.61 4.85
CA ILE A 43 -6.62 7.61 5.91
C ILE A 43 -5.30 8.41 5.97
N ASN A 44 -4.16 7.73 5.89
CA ASN A 44 -2.85 8.36 5.97
C ASN A 44 -2.56 9.31 4.79
N ILE A 45 -3.15 9.06 3.62
CA ILE A 45 -3.02 9.95 2.45
C ILE A 45 -4.12 11.01 2.38
N GLY A 46 -5.09 11.01 3.30
CA GLY A 46 -6.17 12.00 3.37
C GLY A 46 -7.31 11.77 2.37
N MET A 47 -7.44 10.56 1.83
CA MET A 47 -8.56 10.18 0.94
C MET A 47 -9.76 9.63 1.70
N LEU A 48 -9.60 9.34 2.98
CA LEU A 48 -10.62 8.74 3.83
C LEU A 48 -10.50 9.30 5.24
N ASP A 49 -11.61 9.77 5.78
CA ASP A 49 -11.72 10.17 7.18
C ASP A 49 -12.39 9.08 8.01
N TYR A 50 -12.11 9.07 9.30
CA TYR A 50 -12.89 8.24 10.22
C TYR A 50 -14.31 8.79 10.31
N PRO A 51 -15.34 7.92 10.24
CA PRO A 51 -16.71 8.35 10.53
C PRO A 51 -16.78 8.94 11.95
N ASP A 52 -17.53 10.03 12.13
CA ASP A 52 -17.60 10.78 13.39
C ASP A 52 -18.14 9.95 14.57
N ASP A 53 -18.98 8.97 14.26
CA ASP A 53 -19.60 8.03 15.19
C ASP A 53 -18.71 6.85 15.60
N VAL A 54 -17.52 6.74 15.01
CA VAL A 54 -16.60 5.61 15.24
C VAL A 54 -15.42 6.04 16.10
N LYS A 55 -15.25 5.39 17.26
CA LYS A 55 -14.03 5.57 18.06
C LYS A 55 -12.79 5.25 17.23
N LYS A 56 -11.91 6.24 17.06
CA LYS A 56 -10.59 6.07 16.40
C LYS A 56 -9.77 5.04 17.18
N LYS A 57 -9.74 3.82 16.69
CA LYS A 57 -8.76 2.83 17.16
C LYS A 57 -7.46 3.05 16.39
N ALA A 58 -6.40 3.44 17.08
CA ALA A 58 -5.08 3.62 16.48
C ALA A 58 -4.64 2.34 15.77
N PHE A 59 -4.22 2.47 14.52
CA PHE A 59 -3.61 1.36 13.79
C PHE A 59 -2.21 1.10 14.35
N ARG A 60 -1.92 -0.15 14.71
CA ARG A 60 -0.61 -0.54 15.24
C ARG A 60 0.13 -1.40 14.21
N TYR A 61 1.06 -0.79 13.47
CA TYR A 61 1.87 -1.47 12.45
C TYR A 61 2.56 -2.73 12.99
N VAL A 62 3.15 -2.66 14.19
CA VAL A 62 3.84 -3.79 14.81
C VAL A 62 2.88 -4.97 15.04
N LYS A 63 1.68 -4.68 15.55
CA LYS A 63 0.64 -5.70 15.74
C LYS A 63 0.25 -6.33 14.40
N PHE A 64 -0.06 -5.52 13.39
CA PHE A 64 -0.36 -5.98 12.04
C PHE A 64 0.75 -6.86 11.46
N ASN A 65 2.00 -6.43 11.60
CA ASN A 65 3.16 -7.18 11.10
C ASN A 65 3.34 -8.54 11.80
N ASN A 66 2.98 -8.65 13.08
CA ASN A 66 3.12 -9.88 13.86
C ASN A 66 1.93 -10.83 13.65
N GLU A 67 0.71 -10.31 13.49
CA GLU A 67 -0.48 -11.13 13.27
C GLU A 67 -0.44 -11.91 11.96
N VAL A 68 0.28 -11.41 10.96
CA VAL A 68 0.30 -12.00 9.61
C VAL A 68 1.45 -12.98 9.39
N HIS A 69 2.28 -13.25 10.39
CA HIS A 69 3.34 -14.27 10.31
C HIS A 69 2.81 -15.72 10.18
N ILE A 70 1.52 -15.94 10.38
CA ILE A 70 0.88 -17.25 10.37
C ILE A 70 0.60 -17.75 8.94
N PHE A 71 0.76 -16.92 7.91
CA PHE A 71 0.42 -17.25 6.51
C PHE A 71 1.41 -18.17 5.77
N THR A 72 2.38 -18.76 6.43
CA THR A 72 3.55 -19.35 5.78
C THR A 72 3.31 -20.60 4.96
N LYS A 73 2.13 -21.22 4.95
CA LYS A 73 2.05 -22.54 4.31
C LYS A 73 1.29 -22.66 2.99
N ASP A 74 0.34 -21.76 2.61
CA ASP A 74 -0.41 -22.10 1.36
C ASP A 74 -1.21 -21.00 0.65
N LYS A 75 -0.91 -19.72 0.84
CA LYS A 75 -1.82 -18.68 0.30
C LYS A 75 -1.05 -17.63 -0.50
N LYS A 76 -0.61 -18.01 -1.72
CA LYS A 76 0.16 -17.16 -2.64
C LYS A 76 -0.41 -15.74 -2.76
N GLY A 77 -1.71 -15.63 -2.83
CA GLY A 77 -2.38 -14.36 -3.01
C GLY A 77 -2.33 -13.44 -1.79
N ILE A 78 -2.68 -13.90 -0.61
CA ILE A 78 -2.72 -13.10 0.62
C ILE A 78 -1.32 -12.55 0.98
N ASN A 79 -0.26 -13.32 0.72
CA ASN A 79 1.10 -12.87 0.94
C ASN A 79 1.45 -11.62 0.10
N ILE A 80 1.00 -11.56 -1.15
CA ILE A 80 1.21 -10.41 -2.02
C ILE A 80 0.50 -9.17 -1.45
N THR A 81 -0.79 -9.32 -1.12
CA THR A 81 -1.60 -8.24 -0.56
C THR A 81 -0.99 -7.70 0.73
N PHE A 82 -0.50 -8.60 1.57
CA PHE A 82 0.18 -8.24 2.81
C PHE A 82 1.47 -7.47 2.57
N ILE A 83 2.33 -7.95 1.66
CA ILE A 83 3.57 -7.25 1.28
C ILE A 83 3.26 -5.85 0.77
N VAL A 84 2.26 -5.72 -0.10
CA VAL A 84 1.82 -4.41 -0.61
C VAL A 84 1.32 -3.53 0.52
N ALA A 85 0.42 -4.02 1.38
CA ALA A 85 -0.10 -3.26 2.53
C ALA A 85 1.01 -2.79 3.48
N GLN A 86 1.98 -3.67 3.80
CA GLN A 86 3.14 -3.28 4.62
C GLN A 86 3.92 -2.15 3.98
N PHE A 87 4.20 -2.25 2.67
CA PHE A 87 4.92 -1.22 1.95
C PHE A 87 4.18 0.12 1.97
N LEU A 88 2.88 0.12 1.65
CA LEU A 88 2.03 1.31 1.63
C LEU A 88 2.01 2.03 2.98
N LEU A 89 1.91 1.28 4.08
CA LEU A 89 1.93 1.83 5.43
C LEU A 89 3.30 2.45 5.78
N LEU A 90 4.40 1.72 5.54
CA LEU A 90 5.75 2.25 5.78
C LEU A 90 6.02 3.49 4.95
N PHE A 91 5.58 3.50 3.70
CA PHE A 91 5.72 4.62 2.79
C PHE A 91 4.97 5.86 3.30
N THR A 92 3.69 5.72 3.70
CA THR A 92 2.88 6.86 4.18
C THR A 92 3.31 7.38 5.54
N GLU A 93 3.84 6.52 6.40
CA GLU A 93 4.43 6.91 7.68
C GLU A 93 5.84 7.50 7.57
N GLY A 94 6.40 7.58 6.36
CA GLY A 94 7.75 8.10 6.14
C GLY A 94 8.88 7.19 6.65
N LYS A 95 8.59 5.93 6.91
CA LYS A 95 9.55 4.93 7.41
C LYS A 95 10.36 4.31 6.28
N TYR A 96 11.00 5.15 5.47
CA TYR A 96 11.69 4.74 4.24
C TYR A 96 12.85 3.78 4.48
N ARG A 97 13.56 3.91 5.61
CA ARG A 97 14.62 2.97 5.99
C ARG A 97 14.06 1.55 6.15
N LEU A 98 12.95 1.40 6.87
CA LEU A 98 12.30 0.08 7.03
C LEU A 98 11.76 -0.47 5.71
N ALA A 99 11.24 0.40 4.82
CA ALA A 99 10.83 -0.01 3.48
C ALA A 99 12.02 -0.52 2.67
N ASN A 100 13.18 0.14 2.75
CA ASN A 100 14.41 -0.30 2.09
C ASN A 100 14.92 -1.64 2.64
N GLU A 101 14.94 -1.83 3.95
CA GLU A 101 15.35 -3.09 4.60
C GLU A 101 14.49 -4.29 4.13
N LYS A 102 13.21 -4.06 3.79
CA LYS A 102 12.30 -5.10 3.29
C LYS A 102 12.45 -5.40 1.80
N ILE A 103 13.11 -4.53 1.03
CA ILE A 103 13.10 -4.63 -0.43
C ILE A 103 13.77 -5.90 -0.96
N ASP A 104 14.80 -6.39 -0.30
CA ASP A 104 15.50 -7.61 -0.72
C ASP A 104 14.63 -8.86 -0.50
N SER A 105 13.82 -8.86 0.56
CA SER A 105 12.82 -9.90 0.78
C SER A 105 11.75 -9.86 -0.32
N VAL A 106 11.30 -8.67 -0.74
CA VAL A 106 10.34 -8.50 -1.85
C VAL A 106 10.95 -8.98 -3.17
N LYS A 107 12.21 -8.64 -3.47
CA LYS A 107 12.93 -9.13 -4.66
C LYS A 107 13.02 -10.65 -4.67
N SER A 108 13.40 -11.25 -3.55
CA SER A 108 13.50 -12.70 -3.39
C SER A 108 12.14 -13.38 -3.57
N TYR A 109 11.09 -12.80 -2.97
CA TYR A 109 9.73 -13.30 -3.10
C TYR A 109 9.23 -13.24 -4.56
N THR A 110 9.40 -12.11 -5.25
CA THR A 110 9.00 -11.96 -6.65
C THR A 110 9.72 -12.97 -7.56
N LYS A 111 11.03 -13.16 -7.36
CA LYS A 111 11.81 -14.11 -8.13
C LYS A 111 11.39 -15.57 -7.91
N LYS A 112 11.03 -15.91 -6.66
CA LYS A 112 10.73 -17.32 -6.29
C LYS A 112 9.28 -17.70 -6.58
N HIS A 113 8.32 -16.79 -6.37
CA HIS A 113 6.90 -17.14 -6.32
C HIS A 113 6.05 -16.53 -7.43
N LEU A 114 6.49 -15.46 -8.10
CA LEU A 114 5.68 -14.71 -9.07
C LEU A 114 6.16 -14.93 -10.50
N ARG A 115 6.14 -16.18 -10.96
CA ARG A 115 6.53 -16.55 -12.34
C ARG A 115 5.36 -16.94 -13.23
N ALA A 116 4.19 -17.21 -12.64
CA ALA A 116 3.01 -17.65 -13.38
C ALA A 116 2.22 -16.45 -13.94
N ASP A 117 1.47 -16.70 -15.02
CA ASP A 117 0.60 -15.68 -15.64
C ASP A 117 -0.44 -15.11 -14.67
N GLU A 118 -0.91 -15.94 -13.73
CA GLU A 118 -1.87 -15.54 -12.70
C GLU A 118 -1.34 -14.45 -11.76
N THR A 119 -0.01 -14.35 -11.58
CA THR A 119 0.63 -13.38 -10.70
C THR A 119 1.35 -12.27 -11.47
N TYR A 120 1.12 -12.18 -12.79
CA TYR A 120 1.83 -11.26 -13.67
C TYR A 120 1.69 -9.79 -13.25
N ARG A 121 0.46 -9.36 -12.98
CA ARG A 121 0.18 -7.98 -12.51
C ARG A 121 0.89 -7.67 -11.20
N SER A 122 0.76 -8.57 -10.23
CA SER A 122 1.43 -8.46 -8.92
C SER A 122 2.95 -8.41 -9.06
N ASN A 123 3.52 -9.22 -9.97
CA ASN A 123 4.95 -9.20 -10.27
C ASN A 123 5.38 -7.83 -10.84
N CYS A 124 4.62 -7.27 -11.80
CA CYS A 124 4.89 -5.95 -12.33
C CYS A 124 4.85 -4.88 -11.24
N PHE A 125 3.79 -4.87 -10.42
CA PHE A 125 3.61 -3.88 -9.37
C PHE A 125 4.68 -3.97 -8.28
N LEU A 126 4.99 -5.17 -7.77
CA LEU A 126 6.05 -5.34 -6.77
C LEU A 126 7.42 -4.91 -7.32
N LYS A 127 7.72 -5.18 -8.59
CA LYS A 127 8.93 -4.66 -9.23
C LYS A 127 8.94 -3.13 -9.33
N MET A 128 7.79 -2.50 -9.54
CA MET A 128 7.68 -1.04 -9.54
C MET A 128 7.96 -0.47 -8.14
N LEU A 129 7.45 -1.10 -7.06
CA LEU A 129 7.77 -0.73 -5.68
C LEU A 129 9.27 -0.89 -5.38
N VAL A 130 9.90 -1.96 -5.87
CA VAL A 130 11.35 -2.13 -5.79
C VAL A 130 12.09 -0.98 -6.46
N LYS A 131 11.69 -0.60 -7.68
CA LYS A 131 12.32 0.53 -8.42
C LYS A 131 12.11 1.87 -7.74
N LEU A 132 10.96 2.09 -7.11
CA LEU A 132 10.67 3.28 -6.31
C LEU A 132 11.70 3.44 -5.18
N VAL A 133 11.95 2.36 -4.43
CA VAL A 133 12.93 2.37 -3.34
C VAL A 133 14.36 2.52 -3.87
N GLU A 134 14.74 1.81 -4.95
CA GLU A 134 16.06 1.94 -5.60
C GLU A 134 16.31 3.34 -6.18
N CYS A 135 15.28 4.14 -6.39
CA CYS A 135 15.36 5.53 -6.80
C CYS A 135 15.25 6.51 -5.62
N ASP A 136 15.41 6.06 -4.38
CA ASP A 136 15.26 6.87 -3.16
C ASP A 136 13.97 7.71 -3.14
N PHE A 137 12.90 7.14 -3.69
CA PHE A 137 11.59 7.81 -3.83
C PHE A 137 11.65 9.09 -4.68
N HIS A 138 12.62 9.22 -5.58
CA HIS A 138 12.74 10.35 -6.50
C HIS A 138 11.81 10.15 -7.71
N ARG A 139 10.77 10.99 -7.83
CA ARG A 139 9.67 10.81 -8.80
C ARG A 139 10.14 10.66 -10.25
N ALA A 140 10.96 11.58 -10.75
CA ALA A 140 11.38 11.55 -12.16
C ALA A 140 12.22 10.30 -12.49
N ALA A 141 13.11 9.88 -11.57
CA ALA A 141 13.88 8.65 -11.72
C ALA A 141 12.99 7.42 -11.65
N THR A 142 12.04 7.40 -10.73
CA THR A 142 11.05 6.32 -10.57
C THR A 142 10.22 6.15 -11.84
N LEU A 143 9.61 7.22 -12.35
CA LEU A 143 8.80 7.18 -13.58
C LEU A 143 9.60 6.61 -14.75
N ARG A 144 10.83 7.08 -14.95
CA ARG A 144 11.69 6.58 -16.02
C ARG A 144 12.01 5.09 -15.87
N LYS A 145 12.31 4.65 -14.64
CA LYS A 145 12.67 3.24 -14.35
C LYS A 145 11.48 2.28 -14.35
N THR A 146 10.27 2.78 -14.15
CA THR A 146 9.06 1.95 -14.07
C THR A 146 8.19 2.01 -15.32
N LYS A 147 8.48 2.87 -16.29
CA LYS A 147 7.67 3.10 -17.49
C LYS A 147 7.21 1.80 -18.15
N THR A 148 8.14 0.93 -18.53
CA THR A 148 7.83 -0.34 -19.20
C THR A 148 7.02 -1.30 -18.32
N LEU A 149 7.25 -1.29 -16.99
CA LEU A 149 6.45 -2.12 -16.06
C LEU A 149 5.02 -1.61 -15.94
N TYR A 150 4.84 -0.29 -15.91
CA TYR A 150 3.54 0.34 -15.86
C TYR A 150 2.73 0.11 -17.15
N GLU A 151 3.36 0.25 -18.33
CA GLU A 151 2.76 -0.09 -19.62
C GLU A 151 2.32 -1.56 -19.67
N LYS A 152 3.16 -2.47 -19.16
CA LYS A 152 2.82 -3.89 -19.04
C LYS A 152 1.63 -4.13 -18.12
N LEU A 153 1.54 -3.40 -17.02
CA LEU A 153 0.43 -3.48 -16.08
C LEU A 153 -0.88 -3.04 -16.75
N GLN A 154 -0.87 -1.90 -17.45
CA GLN A 154 -2.02 -1.35 -18.17
C GLN A 154 -2.50 -2.28 -19.31
N ASN A 155 -1.58 -2.91 -20.04
CA ASN A 155 -1.91 -3.84 -21.11
C ASN A 155 -2.47 -5.19 -20.61
N HIS A 156 -2.47 -5.42 -19.31
CA HIS A 156 -3.03 -6.63 -18.67
C HIS A 156 -4.05 -6.21 -17.61
N PRO A 157 -5.24 -5.73 -18.01
CA PRO A 157 -6.23 -5.26 -17.03
C PRO A 157 -6.68 -6.39 -16.08
N PRO A 158 -7.17 -6.04 -14.89
CA PRO A 158 -7.69 -7.02 -13.93
C PRO A 158 -8.76 -7.87 -14.60
N ASN A 159 -8.64 -9.17 -14.52
CA ASN A 159 -9.63 -10.07 -15.08
C ASN A 159 -10.76 -10.29 -14.07
N ALA A 160 -11.96 -9.82 -14.39
CA ALA A 160 -13.14 -9.94 -13.53
C ALA A 160 -13.47 -11.39 -13.14
N LYS A 161 -13.14 -12.37 -13.98
CA LYS A 161 -13.33 -13.81 -13.70
C LYS A 161 -12.27 -14.33 -12.70
N ARG A 162 -11.11 -13.67 -12.60
CA ARG A 162 -10.01 -14.05 -11.70
C ARG A 162 -10.01 -13.29 -10.37
N LEU A 163 -10.90 -12.32 -10.18
CA LEU A 163 -11.05 -11.55 -8.92
C LEU A 163 -11.28 -12.43 -7.67
N ARG A 164 -11.61 -13.71 -7.83
CA ARG A 164 -11.74 -14.66 -6.72
C ARG A 164 -10.40 -15.26 -6.25
N SER A 165 -9.37 -15.21 -7.08
CA SER A 165 -8.02 -15.73 -6.77
C SER A 165 -7.00 -14.60 -6.63
N ASP A 166 -7.26 -13.42 -7.18
CA ASP A 166 -6.33 -12.32 -7.20
C ASP A 166 -6.59 -11.34 -6.05
N VAL A 167 -5.59 -11.11 -5.40
CA VAL A 167 -5.25 -10.44 -4.18
C VAL A 167 -5.07 -8.95 -4.42
N GLU A 168 -5.57 -8.45 -5.54
CA GLU A 168 -5.57 -7.03 -5.88
C GLU A 168 -6.77 -6.34 -5.23
N VAL A 169 -6.61 -5.93 -3.97
CA VAL A 169 -7.66 -5.25 -3.19
C VAL A 169 -8.06 -3.92 -3.82
N VAL A 170 -7.08 -3.24 -4.43
CA VAL A 170 -7.24 -1.99 -5.17
C VAL A 170 -6.45 -2.13 -6.45
N PRO A 171 -6.96 -1.67 -7.60
CA PRO A 171 -6.22 -1.70 -8.85
C PRO A 171 -4.82 -1.11 -8.67
N TYR A 172 -3.80 -1.83 -9.11
CA TYR A 172 -2.41 -1.43 -8.92
C TYR A 172 -2.08 -0.10 -9.60
N GLU A 173 -2.76 0.22 -10.69
CA GLU A 173 -2.65 1.52 -11.35
C GLU A 173 -3.05 2.66 -10.42
N HIS A 174 -4.18 2.51 -9.73
CA HIS A 174 -4.65 3.52 -8.76
C HIS A 174 -3.70 3.65 -7.58
N LEU A 175 -3.22 2.53 -7.03
CA LEU A 175 -2.22 2.57 -5.95
C LEU A 175 -0.94 3.28 -6.40
N TRP A 176 -0.52 3.05 -7.66
CA TRP A 176 0.67 3.66 -8.20
C TRP A 176 0.53 5.18 -8.34
N GLU A 177 -0.60 5.65 -8.86
CA GLU A 177 -0.92 7.07 -8.96
C GLU A 177 -0.91 7.75 -7.59
N MET A 178 -1.56 7.15 -6.59
CA MET A 178 -1.56 7.66 -5.21
C MET A 178 -0.16 7.74 -4.61
N ILE A 179 0.71 6.76 -4.89
CA ILE A 179 2.12 6.78 -4.47
C ILE A 179 2.86 7.94 -5.12
N LEU A 180 2.69 8.14 -6.42
CA LEU A 180 3.34 9.23 -7.18
C LEU A 180 2.90 10.60 -6.70
N ASP A 181 1.61 10.80 -6.43
CA ASP A 181 1.06 12.05 -5.89
C ASP A 181 1.62 12.35 -4.49
N ARG A 182 1.78 11.33 -3.68
CA ARG A 182 2.37 11.49 -2.34
C ARG A 182 3.82 11.89 -2.38
N ILE A 183 4.60 11.40 -3.35
CA ILE A 183 5.99 11.81 -3.57
C ILE A 183 6.05 13.30 -3.96
N ASP A 184 5.21 13.74 -4.89
CA ASP A 184 5.15 15.13 -5.33
C ASP A 184 4.82 16.10 -4.19
N ASN A 185 3.83 15.78 -3.40
CA ASN A 185 3.41 16.60 -2.27
C ASN A 185 4.51 16.74 -1.22
N ARG A 186 5.31 15.70 -1.02
CA ARG A 186 6.48 15.73 -0.13
C ARG A 186 7.56 16.67 -0.63
N PHE A 187 7.88 16.65 -1.93
CA PHE A 187 8.89 17.54 -2.53
C PHE A 187 8.45 19.00 -2.42
N ARG A 188 7.18 19.31 -2.72
CA ARG A 188 6.63 20.67 -2.59
C ARG A 188 6.65 21.16 -1.14
N GLY A 189 6.37 20.31 -0.16
CA GLY A 189 6.44 20.63 1.27
C GLY A 189 7.87 20.92 1.75
N GLY A 190 8.88 20.21 1.22
CA GLY A 190 10.29 20.42 1.50
C GLY A 190 10.82 21.75 0.95
N LEU A 191 10.38 22.15 -0.24
CA LEU A 191 10.74 23.44 -0.86
C LEU A 191 10.15 24.61 -0.07
N LYS A 192 8.88 24.53 0.37
CA LYS A 192 8.26 25.58 1.21
C LYS A 192 9.01 25.76 2.54
N LYS A 193 9.47 24.70 3.19
CA LYS A 193 10.27 24.79 4.43
C LYS A 193 11.67 25.39 4.21
N LYS A 194 12.31 25.13 3.06
CA LYS A 194 13.61 25.75 2.72
C LYS A 194 13.49 27.23 2.40
N VAL A 195 12.43 27.65 1.73
CA VAL A 195 12.18 29.06 1.41
C VAL A 195 11.88 29.86 2.67
N SER A 196 11.10 29.33 3.62
CA SER A 196 10.80 30.02 4.88
C SER A 196 12.03 30.19 5.78
N LYS A 197 12.97 29.25 5.80
CA LYS A 197 14.23 29.37 6.56
C LYS A 197 15.19 30.41 5.96
N LYS A 198 15.30 30.53 4.63
CA LYS A 198 16.13 31.55 3.99
C LYS A 198 15.57 32.98 4.11
N GLY A 199 14.26 33.12 4.32
CA GLY A 199 13.64 34.43 4.50
C GLY A 199 13.82 35.04 5.89
N VAL A 200 14.17 34.23 6.90
CA VAL A 200 14.39 34.69 8.27
C VAL A 200 15.83 35.17 8.49
N GLU A 201 16.80 34.61 7.77
CA GLU A 201 18.23 34.99 7.91
C GLU A 201 18.60 36.33 7.23
N LYS A 202 17.70 36.94 6.42
CA LYS A 202 17.98 38.22 5.73
C LYS A 202 17.38 39.45 6.44
N LYS A 203 16.80 39.32 7.64
CA LYS A 203 16.23 40.46 8.39
C LYS A 203 17.00 40.82 9.68
N THR A 204 18.16 40.23 9.91
CA THR A 204 19.02 40.56 11.06
C THR A 204 20.44 40.84 10.56
N SER A 205 20.57 41.92 9.76
CA SER A 205 21.83 42.59 9.49
C SER A 205 21.55 44.06 9.20
#